data_e7a71d31add5c961ee553a247cf784d8
#
_entry.id   e7a71d31add5c961ee553a247cf784d8
#
_cell.length_a   1.000
_cell.length_b   1.000
_cell.length_c   1.000
_cell.angle_alpha   90.00
_cell.angle_beta   90.00
_cell.angle_gamma   90.00
#
_symmetry.space_group_name_H-M   'P 1'
#
loop_
_entity.id
_entity.type
_entity.pdbx_description
1 polymer ?
#
loop_
_entity_poly.entity_id
_entity_poly.type
_entity_poly.pdbx_seq_one_letter_code
_entity_poly.pdbx_strand_id
1 'polypeptide(L)'
;GKAKIDAEKVVEGFRAQGLCAPIIRPKSFIGPERLGVFALFYDWAKDGRGFPMIGSGNNRYQLLDVEDLCAAIYLCMTLDRNVVNDTFNIGAKQFTTMREDYQAVLDFAGKGKKIVPFPVAPVIFALKVLEALKLSPLYAWVYETASKDSFVSIEKAERVLGYAPKYSNKDALIRNFQWYVDNLKHFEGQSGVSHRVPWSQGALKVAKLFF
;
A
#
# COMPACT_ATOMS: atom_id res chain seq x y z
N GLY A 1 -16.14 -1.38 1.36
CA GLY A 1 -16.25 -1.23 2.82
C GLY A 1 -17.39 -2.02 3.42
N LYS A 2 -18.64 -1.83 2.94
CA LYS A 2 -19.84 -2.46 3.51
C LYS A 2 -19.72 -3.98 3.61
N ALA A 3 -19.34 -4.65 2.54
CA ALA A 3 -19.18 -6.11 2.53
C ALA A 3 -18.18 -6.64 3.58
N LYS A 4 -17.13 -5.87 3.89
CA LYS A 4 -16.16 -6.24 4.95
C LYS A 4 -16.77 -6.11 6.34
N ILE A 5 -17.57 -5.05 6.56
CA ILE A 5 -18.30 -4.85 7.83
C ILE A 5 -19.32 -5.98 8.05
N ASP A 6 -20.07 -6.33 7.00
CA ASP A 6 -21.07 -7.39 7.09
C ASP A 6 -20.41 -8.76 7.33
N ALA A 7 -19.24 -9.03 6.71
CA ALA A 7 -18.47 -10.25 6.97
C ALA A 7 -17.95 -10.32 8.42
N GLU A 8 -17.48 -9.21 8.99
CA GLU A 8 -17.06 -9.17 10.40
C GLU A 8 -18.23 -9.48 11.36
N LYS A 9 -19.42 -8.91 11.11
CA LYS A 9 -20.61 -9.22 11.92
C LYS A 9 -20.97 -10.70 11.91
N VAL A 10 -20.85 -11.36 10.75
CA VAL A 10 -21.07 -12.80 10.64
C VAL A 10 -20.06 -13.56 11.52
N VAL A 11 -18.79 -13.22 11.44
CA VAL A 11 -17.74 -13.83 12.28
C VAL A 11 -18.00 -13.61 13.78
N GLU A 12 -18.40 -12.39 14.17
CA GLU A 12 -18.76 -12.06 15.56
C GLU A 12 -19.94 -12.89 16.05
N GLY A 13 -20.95 -13.12 15.21
CA GLY A 13 -22.08 -14.00 15.52
C GLY A 13 -21.66 -15.45 15.79
N PHE A 14 -20.67 -15.98 15.04
CA PHE A 14 -20.13 -17.31 15.29
C PHE A 14 -19.19 -17.36 16.50
N ARG A 15 -18.46 -16.29 16.79
CA ARG A 15 -17.68 -16.17 18.04
C ARG A 15 -18.60 -16.31 19.27
N ALA A 16 -19.77 -15.67 19.25
CA ALA A 16 -20.76 -15.79 20.33
C ALA A 16 -21.27 -17.24 20.53
N GLN A 17 -21.11 -18.09 19.51
CA GLN A 17 -21.43 -19.52 19.54
C GLN A 17 -20.21 -20.41 19.88
N GLY A 18 -19.08 -19.82 20.25
CA GLY A 18 -17.87 -20.53 20.68
C GLY A 18 -16.83 -20.77 19.58
N LEU A 19 -17.02 -20.23 18.36
CA LEU A 19 -15.99 -20.29 17.33
C LEU A 19 -14.81 -19.40 17.71
N CYS A 20 -13.59 -19.92 17.62
CA CYS A 20 -12.39 -19.10 17.66
C CYS A 20 -12.07 -18.62 16.24
N ALA A 21 -12.20 -17.33 16.00
CA ALA A 21 -12.00 -16.71 14.68
C ALA A 21 -11.34 -15.32 14.81
N PRO A 22 -10.00 -15.23 14.78
CA PRO A 22 -9.32 -13.96 14.77
C PRO A 22 -9.72 -13.12 13.55
N ILE A 23 -9.93 -11.82 13.74
CA ILE A 23 -10.13 -10.86 12.66
C ILE A 23 -8.90 -9.98 12.56
N ILE A 24 -8.23 -9.99 11.42
CA ILE A 24 -7.11 -9.12 11.10
C ILE A 24 -7.59 -8.03 10.15
N ARG A 25 -7.37 -6.77 10.51
CA ARG A 25 -7.63 -5.58 9.70
C ARG A 25 -6.30 -4.97 9.22
N PRO A 26 -5.72 -5.48 8.13
CA PRO A 26 -4.44 -4.98 7.65
C PRO A 26 -4.58 -3.63 6.96
N LYS A 27 -3.57 -2.77 7.09
CA LYS A 27 -3.35 -1.62 6.23
C LYS A 27 -3.00 -2.08 4.81
N SER A 28 -2.96 -1.14 3.86
CA SER A 28 -2.49 -1.43 2.51
C SER A 28 -1.12 -2.09 2.57
N PHE A 29 -1.02 -3.33 2.10
CA PHE A 29 0.23 -4.07 2.21
C PHE A 29 0.91 -4.25 0.85
N ILE A 30 2.23 -4.20 0.91
CA ILE A 30 3.16 -4.27 -0.21
C ILE A 30 4.27 -5.27 0.13
N GLY A 31 5.04 -5.65 -0.87
CA GLY A 31 6.18 -6.54 -0.70
C GLY A 31 6.43 -7.36 -1.96
N PRO A 32 7.40 -8.25 -1.95
CA PRO A 32 7.63 -9.18 -3.04
C PRO A 32 6.35 -9.85 -3.52
N GLU A 33 6.21 -9.98 -4.84
CA GLU A 33 5.03 -10.53 -5.54
C GLU A 33 3.73 -9.73 -5.39
N ARG A 34 3.78 -8.54 -4.76
CA ARG A 34 2.61 -7.70 -4.56
C ARG A 34 2.89 -6.25 -4.95
N LEU A 35 2.88 -5.98 -6.24
CA LEU A 35 3.19 -4.67 -6.83
C LEU A 35 1.98 -3.74 -6.86
N GLY A 36 0.91 -4.16 -7.55
CA GLY A 36 -0.28 -3.33 -7.76
C GLY A 36 0.06 -1.97 -8.38
N VAL A 37 -0.58 -0.92 -7.87
CA VAL A 37 -0.36 0.46 -8.30
C VAL A 37 1.06 0.98 -8.05
N PHE A 38 1.77 0.40 -7.09
CA PHE A 38 3.14 0.81 -6.76
C PHE A 38 4.13 0.54 -7.89
N ALA A 39 3.85 -0.42 -8.77
CA ALA A 39 4.65 -0.69 -9.96
C ALA A 39 4.79 0.54 -10.87
N LEU A 40 3.78 1.41 -10.93
CA LEU A 40 3.84 2.67 -11.70
C LEU A 40 4.94 3.58 -11.14
N PHE A 41 4.96 3.75 -9.82
CA PHE A 41 5.97 4.54 -9.13
C PHE A 41 7.36 3.93 -9.28
N TYR A 42 7.49 2.61 -9.10
CA TYR A 42 8.76 1.90 -9.21
C TYR A 42 9.35 1.96 -10.62
N ASP A 43 8.52 1.89 -11.64
CA ASP A 43 8.97 2.01 -13.02
C ASP A 43 9.51 3.43 -13.33
N TRP A 44 8.90 4.48 -12.76
CA TRP A 44 9.41 5.84 -12.88
C TRP A 44 10.75 6.01 -12.12
N ALA A 45 10.83 5.51 -10.90
CA ALA A 45 12.05 5.55 -10.08
C ALA A 45 13.21 4.84 -10.78
N LYS A 46 12.98 3.63 -11.30
CA LYS A 46 13.95 2.83 -12.05
C LYS A 46 14.48 3.58 -13.29
N ASP A 47 13.59 4.23 -14.03
CA ASP A 47 13.95 4.97 -15.24
C ASP A 47 14.53 6.36 -14.96
N GLY A 48 14.83 6.67 -13.69
CA GLY A 48 15.41 7.95 -13.30
C GLY A 48 14.48 9.12 -13.57
N ARG A 49 13.21 8.97 -13.24
CA ARG A 49 12.19 10.01 -13.34
C ARG A 49 11.72 10.46 -11.95
N GLY A 50 11.40 11.74 -11.81
CA GLY A 50 10.66 12.22 -10.66
C GLY A 50 9.25 11.65 -10.64
N PHE A 51 8.54 11.76 -9.53
CA PHE A 51 7.19 11.24 -9.43
C PHE A 51 6.20 12.30 -8.95
N PRO A 52 5.10 12.53 -9.70
CA PRO A 52 4.06 13.48 -9.29
C PRO A 52 3.30 12.97 -8.08
N MET A 53 3.09 13.83 -7.09
CA MET A 53 2.33 13.52 -5.89
C MET A 53 1.13 14.45 -5.78
N ILE A 54 -0.03 13.87 -5.49
CA ILE A 54 -1.28 14.63 -5.30
C ILE A 54 -1.25 15.31 -3.93
N GLY A 55 -1.31 16.63 -3.90
CA GLY A 55 -1.15 17.42 -2.69
C GLY A 55 0.31 17.63 -2.30
N SER A 56 0.54 18.13 -1.09
CA SER A 56 1.87 18.38 -0.54
C SER A 56 2.64 17.09 -0.20
N GLY A 57 1.92 15.99 0.00
CA GLY A 57 2.47 14.75 0.52
C GLY A 57 2.78 14.77 2.01
N ASN A 58 2.34 15.79 2.75
CA ASN A 58 2.54 15.88 4.20
C ASN A 58 1.57 14.99 5.00
N ASN A 59 0.58 14.41 4.32
CA ASN A 59 -0.32 13.43 4.92
C ASN A 59 0.43 12.13 5.27
N ARG A 60 -0.03 11.46 6.31
CA ARG A 60 0.53 10.21 6.82
C ARG A 60 -0.28 9.03 6.29
N TYR A 61 0.36 8.16 5.56
CA TYR A 61 -0.28 6.98 4.99
C TYR A 61 0.48 5.73 5.41
N GLN A 62 -0.06 5.03 6.41
CA GLN A 62 0.56 3.81 6.92
C GLN A 62 0.43 2.67 5.92
N LEU A 63 1.54 2.00 5.66
CA LEU A 63 1.64 0.78 4.88
C LEU A 63 1.88 -0.42 5.80
N LEU A 64 2.05 -1.57 5.20
CA LEU A 64 2.39 -2.82 5.87
C LEU A 64 3.24 -3.67 4.93
N ASP A 65 4.34 -4.21 5.40
CA ASP A 65 5.08 -5.22 4.63
C ASP A 65 4.33 -6.56 4.67
N VAL A 66 4.38 -7.30 3.56
CA VAL A 66 3.71 -8.61 3.45
C VAL A 66 4.25 -9.63 4.45
N GLU A 67 5.52 -9.59 4.80
CA GLU A 67 6.09 -10.47 5.82
C GLU A 67 5.57 -10.16 7.22
N ASP A 68 5.41 -8.87 7.55
CA ASP A 68 4.80 -8.47 8.82
C ASP A 68 3.32 -8.89 8.89
N LEU A 69 2.61 -8.85 7.76
CA LEU A 69 1.26 -9.42 7.69
C LEU A 69 1.27 -10.93 7.93
N CYS A 70 2.19 -11.66 7.28
CA CYS A 70 2.35 -13.10 7.50
C CYS A 70 2.69 -13.41 8.96
N ALA A 71 3.55 -12.62 9.58
CA ALA A 71 3.88 -12.77 11.00
C ALA A 71 2.64 -12.59 11.91
N ALA A 72 1.80 -11.58 11.62
CA ALA A 72 0.55 -11.37 12.37
C ALA A 72 -0.43 -12.55 12.21
N ILE A 73 -0.55 -13.10 10.99
CA ILE A 73 -1.37 -14.29 10.72
C ILE A 73 -0.81 -15.49 11.49
N TYR A 74 0.50 -15.69 11.46
CA TYR A 74 1.14 -16.79 12.17
C TYR A 74 0.91 -16.72 13.69
N LEU A 75 1.01 -15.54 14.29
CA LEU A 75 0.66 -15.32 15.70
C LEU A 75 -0.79 -15.73 16.01
N CYS A 76 -1.73 -15.33 15.14
CA CYS A 76 -3.14 -15.72 15.30
C CYS A 76 -3.38 -17.23 15.15
N MET A 77 -2.50 -17.95 14.47
CA MET A 77 -2.61 -19.40 14.27
C MET A 77 -1.95 -20.22 15.39
N THR A 78 -0.98 -19.64 16.11
CA THR A 78 -0.13 -20.38 17.04
C THR A 78 -0.34 -20.02 18.51
N LEU A 79 -0.86 -18.85 18.82
CA LEU A 79 -1.17 -18.42 20.18
C LEU A 79 -2.48 -19.06 20.68
N ASP A 80 -2.66 -19.00 22.02
CA ASP A 80 -3.84 -19.52 22.68
C ASP A 80 -5.13 -18.90 22.13
N ARG A 81 -6.16 -19.73 21.94
CA ARG A 81 -7.45 -19.33 21.37
C ARG A 81 -8.14 -18.21 22.15
N ASN A 82 -7.95 -18.12 23.45
CA ASN A 82 -8.52 -17.06 24.27
C ASN A 82 -7.83 -15.71 24.06
N VAL A 83 -6.57 -15.73 23.61
CA VAL A 83 -5.78 -14.54 23.27
C VAL A 83 -6.15 -14.02 21.88
N VAL A 84 -6.27 -14.92 20.89
CA VAL A 84 -6.43 -14.53 19.50
C VAL A 84 -7.86 -14.28 19.07
N ASN A 85 -8.87 -14.71 19.85
CA ASN A 85 -10.29 -14.62 19.48
C ASN A 85 -10.82 -13.17 19.58
N ASP A 86 -10.15 -12.26 18.89
CA ASP A 86 -10.43 -10.82 18.91
C ASP A 86 -10.13 -10.18 17.54
N THR A 87 -10.27 -8.87 17.45
CA THR A 87 -10.01 -8.09 16.23
C THR A 87 -8.77 -7.22 16.39
N PHE A 88 -7.84 -7.32 15.43
CA PHE A 88 -6.55 -6.66 15.47
C PHE A 88 -6.30 -5.82 14.22
N ASN A 89 -5.97 -4.55 14.41
CA ASN A 89 -5.42 -3.71 13.35
C ASN A 89 -3.94 -4.01 13.17
N ILE A 90 -3.50 -4.16 11.93
CA ILE A 90 -2.11 -4.49 11.57
C ILE A 90 -1.57 -3.48 10.58
N GLY A 91 -0.39 -2.94 10.86
CA GLY A 91 0.30 -1.94 10.05
C GLY A 91 1.76 -1.80 10.46
N ALA A 92 2.52 -0.99 9.74
CA ALA A 92 3.88 -0.65 10.15
C ALA A 92 3.86 0.17 11.46
N LYS A 93 4.85 -0.05 12.33
CA LYS A 93 5.02 0.75 13.54
C LYS A 93 5.60 2.13 13.23
N GLN A 94 6.52 2.19 12.26
CA GLN A 94 7.23 3.40 11.88
C GLN A 94 6.83 3.82 10.48
N PHE A 95 6.31 5.04 10.37
CA PHE A 95 5.96 5.68 9.11
C PHE A 95 6.02 7.20 9.26
N THR A 96 6.39 7.88 8.20
CA THR A 96 6.51 9.34 8.15
C THR A 96 5.43 9.96 7.26
N THR A 97 5.72 11.06 6.63
CA THR A 97 4.83 11.61 5.61
C THR A 97 4.93 10.80 4.31
N MET A 98 3.86 10.79 3.54
CA MET A 98 3.86 10.10 2.24
C MET A 98 5.00 10.59 1.34
N ARG A 99 5.28 11.90 1.36
CA ARG A 99 6.39 12.49 0.60
C ARG A 99 7.75 11.93 1.03
N GLU A 100 8.01 11.85 2.33
CA GLU A 100 9.29 11.35 2.85
C GLU A 100 9.46 9.85 2.58
N ASP A 101 8.41 9.07 2.77
CA ASP A 101 8.44 7.63 2.55
C ASP A 101 8.69 7.29 1.07
N TYR A 102 8.03 8.00 0.14
CA TYR A 102 8.24 7.80 -1.31
C TYR A 102 9.58 8.41 -1.78
N GLN A 103 10.01 9.55 -1.22
CA GLN A 103 11.30 10.13 -1.55
C GLN A 103 12.44 9.17 -1.23
N ALA A 104 12.34 8.39 -0.14
CA ALA A 104 13.34 7.41 0.22
C ALA A 104 13.59 6.36 -0.90
N VAL A 105 12.56 5.99 -1.67
CA VAL A 105 12.74 5.10 -2.83
C VAL A 105 13.49 5.79 -3.97
N LEU A 106 13.18 7.06 -4.26
CA LEU A 106 13.90 7.82 -5.29
C LEU A 106 15.36 8.05 -4.91
N ASP A 107 15.63 8.30 -3.63
CA ASP A 107 16.98 8.46 -3.11
C ASP A 107 17.74 7.12 -3.18
N PHE A 108 17.10 6.01 -2.84
CA PHE A 108 17.65 4.66 -2.98
C PHE A 108 17.96 4.30 -4.45
N ALA A 109 17.11 4.70 -5.39
CA ALA A 109 17.32 4.51 -6.82
C ALA A 109 18.55 5.27 -7.35
N GLY A 110 19.07 6.25 -6.60
CA GLY A 110 20.36 6.91 -6.86
C GLY A 110 20.40 7.82 -8.10
N LYS A 111 19.23 8.24 -8.61
CA LYS A 111 19.15 9.08 -9.84
C LYS A 111 18.98 10.58 -9.54
N GLY A 112 19.03 11.01 -8.27
CA GLY A 112 18.90 12.40 -7.85
C GLY A 112 17.52 13.02 -8.10
N LYS A 113 16.49 12.21 -8.32
CA LYS A 113 15.15 12.67 -8.64
C LYS A 113 14.31 12.93 -7.38
N LYS A 114 13.25 13.73 -7.55
CA LYS A 114 12.42 14.19 -6.42
C LYS A 114 10.95 13.88 -6.64
N ILE A 115 10.23 13.74 -5.52
CA ILE A 115 8.77 13.80 -5.49
C ILE A 115 8.34 15.23 -5.78
N VAL A 116 7.45 15.40 -6.77
CA VAL A 116 6.95 16.70 -7.21
C VAL A 116 5.49 16.86 -6.77
N PRO A 117 5.20 17.73 -5.80
CA PRO A 117 3.84 17.95 -5.33
C PRO A 117 3.01 18.75 -6.33
N PHE A 118 1.74 18.36 -6.51
CA PHE A 118 0.78 19.05 -7.35
C PHE A 118 -0.48 19.43 -6.58
N PRO A 119 -1.14 20.54 -6.90
CA PRO A 119 -2.39 20.92 -6.26
C PRO A 119 -3.47 19.84 -6.41
N VAL A 120 -4.18 19.56 -5.33
CA VAL A 120 -5.15 18.45 -5.26
C VAL A 120 -6.28 18.58 -6.29
N ALA A 121 -6.95 19.76 -6.30
CA ALA A 121 -8.17 19.94 -7.06
C ALA A 121 -7.98 19.78 -8.58
N PRO A 122 -7.01 20.46 -9.25
CA PRO A 122 -6.82 20.29 -10.69
C PRO A 122 -6.36 18.87 -11.08
N VAL A 123 -5.54 18.23 -10.24
CA VAL A 123 -5.09 16.86 -10.53
C VAL A 123 -6.25 15.87 -10.43
N ILE A 124 -7.07 15.95 -9.38
CA ILE A 124 -8.24 15.08 -9.25
C ILE A 124 -9.21 15.32 -10.41
N PHE A 125 -9.44 16.57 -10.82
CA PHE A 125 -10.28 16.87 -11.96
C PHE A 125 -9.74 16.23 -13.26
N ALA A 126 -8.45 16.40 -13.54
CA ALA A 126 -7.81 15.78 -14.70
C ALA A 126 -7.91 14.25 -14.70
N LEU A 127 -7.67 13.63 -13.53
CA LEU A 127 -7.78 12.17 -13.39
C LEU A 127 -9.20 11.67 -13.56
N LYS A 128 -10.22 12.39 -13.10
CA LYS A 128 -11.64 12.07 -13.35
C LYS A 128 -12.00 12.13 -14.84
N VAL A 129 -11.49 13.14 -15.55
CA VAL A 129 -11.69 13.24 -17.00
C VAL A 129 -11.00 12.06 -17.71
N LEU A 130 -9.76 11.75 -17.37
CA LEU A 130 -9.04 10.61 -17.93
C LEU A 130 -9.72 9.27 -17.63
N GLU A 131 -10.28 9.11 -16.44
CA GLU A 131 -11.04 7.91 -16.05
C GLU A 131 -12.33 7.78 -16.88
N ALA A 132 -13.08 8.87 -17.04
CA ALA A 132 -14.27 8.90 -17.88
C ALA A 132 -13.98 8.55 -19.34
N LEU A 133 -12.80 8.94 -19.84
CA LEU A 133 -12.29 8.60 -21.18
C LEU A 133 -11.63 7.21 -21.25
N LYS A 134 -11.59 6.45 -20.15
CA LYS A 134 -10.90 5.16 -20.03
C LYS A 134 -9.39 5.21 -20.34
N LEU A 135 -8.77 6.36 -20.16
CA LEU A 135 -7.33 6.59 -20.37
C LEU A 135 -6.51 6.57 -19.07
N SER A 136 -7.17 6.63 -17.91
CA SER A 136 -6.50 6.54 -16.60
C SER A 136 -6.38 5.10 -16.14
N PRO A 137 -5.19 4.67 -15.66
CA PRO A 137 -5.04 3.39 -14.98
C PRO A 137 -5.47 3.45 -13.50
N LEU A 138 -5.71 4.66 -12.97
CA LEU A 138 -6.02 4.89 -11.58
C LEU A 138 -7.54 4.97 -11.36
N TYR A 139 -8.00 4.27 -10.35
CA TYR A 139 -9.39 4.31 -9.91
C TYR A 139 -9.64 5.48 -8.92
N ALA A 140 -10.88 5.96 -8.87
CA ALA A 140 -11.30 7.06 -8.01
C ALA A 140 -10.80 6.93 -6.56
N TRP A 141 -10.92 5.75 -5.96
CA TRP A 141 -10.49 5.54 -4.58
C TRP A 141 -8.99 5.79 -4.36
N VAL A 142 -8.14 5.58 -5.38
CA VAL A 142 -6.68 5.80 -5.26
C VAL A 142 -6.39 7.29 -5.16
N TYR A 143 -6.88 8.08 -6.12
CA TYR A 143 -6.55 9.51 -6.17
C TYR A 143 -7.37 10.35 -5.19
N GLU A 144 -8.57 9.93 -4.80
CA GLU A 144 -9.38 10.63 -3.80
C GLU A 144 -8.88 10.46 -2.36
N THR A 145 -8.10 9.41 -2.10
CA THR A 145 -7.52 9.15 -0.78
C THR A 145 -6.03 9.51 -0.68
N ALA A 146 -5.35 9.73 -1.79
CA ALA A 146 -3.91 9.94 -1.86
C ALA A 146 -3.39 11.15 -1.05
N SER A 147 -4.23 12.16 -0.81
CA SER A 147 -3.86 13.36 -0.03
C SER A 147 -4.40 13.37 1.40
N LYS A 148 -4.97 12.26 1.87
CA LYS A 148 -5.60 12.15 3.19
C LYS A 148 -4.77 11.28 4.13
N ASP A 149 -4.83 11.60 5.41
CA ASP A 149 -4.28 10.75 6.46
C ASP A 149 -5.01 9.39 6.48
N SER A 150 -4.24 8.32 6.59
CA SER A 150 -4.78 6.98 6.68
C SER A 150 -3.84 6.08 7.48
N PHE A 151 -4.10 5.93 8.77
CA PHE A 151 -3.35 5.05 9.66
C PHE A 151 -4.24 4.50 10.76
N VAL A 152 -3.78 3.46 11.42
CA VAL A 152 -4.45 2.79 12.54
C VAL A 152 -3.45 2.59 13.68
N SER A 153 -3.94 2.53 14.92
CA SER A 153 -3.12 2.06 16.04
C SER A 153 -2.99 0.54 15.97
N ILE A 154 -1.77 0.06 16.18
CA ILE A 154 -1.42 -1.37 16.29
C ILE A 154 -1.14 -1.79 17.73
N GLU A 155 -1.27 -0.89 18.70
CA GLU A 155 -0.93 -1.11 20.13
C GLU A 155 -1.63 -2.35 20.70
N LYS A 156 -2.87 -2.61 20.31
CA LYS A 156 -3.58 -3.82 20.74
C LYS A 156 -2.89 -5.08 20.23
N ALA A 157 -2.49 -5.10 18.95
CA ALA A 157 -1.78 -6.24 18.39
C ALA A 157 -0.40 -6.44 19.05
N GLU A 158 0.32 -5.35 19.30
CA GLU A 158 1.61 -5.41 20.04
C GLU A 158 1.43 -6.00 21.44
N ARG A 159 0.47 -5.48 22.21
CA ARG A 159 0.26 -5.90 23.59
C ARG A 159 -0.30 -7.31 23.72
N VAL A 160 -1.25 -7.70 22.88
CA VAL A 160 -2.00 -8.95 23.04
C VAL A 160 -1.37 -10.09 22.27
N LEU A 161 -0.92 -9.86 21.03
CA LEU A 161 -0.31 -10.89 20.19
C LEU A 161 1.23 -10.93 20.30
N GLY A 162 1.86 -9.91 20.89
CA GLY A 162 3.31 -9.72 20.78
C GLY A 162 3.73 -9.35 19.35
N TYR A 163 2.82 -8.76 18.55
CA TYR A 163 3.10 -8.34 17.19
C TYR A 163 4.21 -7.28 17.17
N ALA A 164 5.29 -7.55 16.46
CA ALA A 164 6.44 -6.66 16.34
C ALA A 164 6.83 -6.52 14.86
N PRO A 165 6.21 -5.57 14.13
CA PRO A 165 6.53 -5.37 12.73
C PRO A 165 8.00 -4.97 12.56
N LYS A 166 8.67 -5.59 11.59
CA LYS A 166 10.10 -5.41 11.32
C LYS A 166 10.37 -4.24 10.40
N TYR A 167 9.44 -3.96 9.49
CA TYR A 167 9.64 -3.00 8.43
C TYR A 167 8.89 -1.69 8.69
N SER A 168 9.61 -0.56 8.55
CA SER A 168 8.97 0.74 8.40
C SER A 168 8.33 0.86 7.01
N ASN A 169 7.51 1.92 6.80
CA ASN A 169 7.02 2.22 5.45
C ASN A 169 8.16 2.33 4.43
N LYS A 170 9.25 3.02 4.80
CA LYS A 170 10.41 3.22 3.91
C LYS A 170 11.05 1.89 3.54
N ASP A 171 11.28 1.03 4.54
CA ASP A 171 11.89 -0.27 4.32
C ASP A 171 11.03 -1.15 3.42
N ALA A 172 9.72 -1.20 3.67
CA ALA A 172 8.77 -1.94 2.87
C ALA A 172 8.73 -1.45 1.41
N LEU A 173 8.72 -0.14 1.19
CA LEU A 173 8.74 0.48 -0.15
C LEU A 173 10.04 0.19 -0.88
N ILE A 174 11.20 0.37 -0.24
CA ILE A 174 12.52 0.13 -0.82
C ILE A 174 12.69 -1.36 -1.14
N ARG A 175 12.33 -2.25 -0.23
CA ARG A 175 12.39 -3.70 -0.41
C ARG A 175 11.53 -4.15 -1.60
N ASN A 176 10.32 -3.62 -1.71
CA ASN A 176 9.44 -3.94 -2.83
C ASN A 176 9.94 -3.36 -4.16
N PHE A 177 10.53 -2.15 -4.14
CA PHE A 177 11.20 -1.57 -5.30
C PHE A 177 12.39 -2.42 -5.76
N GLN A 178 13.28 -2.83 -4.85
CA GLN A 178 14.41 -3.68 -5.19
C GLN A 178 13.95 -4.99 -5.80
N TRP A 179 12.97 -5.64 -5.17
CA TRP A 179 12.39 -6.88 -5.70
C TRP A 179 11.81 -6.67 -7.12
N TYR A 180 11.12 -5.55 -7.35
CA TYR A 180 10.60 -5.21 -8.68
C TYR A 180 11.72 -5.09 -9.72
N VAL A 181 12.80 -4.40 -9.39
CA VAL A 181 13.95 -4.23 -10.29
C VAL A 181 14.62 -5.56 -10.60
N ASP A 182 14.82 -6.41 -9.60
CA ASP A 182 15.47 -7.71 -9.73
C ASP A 182 14.64 -8.71 -10.55
N ASN A 183 13.32 -8.53 -10.58
CA ASN A 183 12.38 -9.45 -11.24
C ASN A 183 11.72 -8.87 -12.50
N LEU A 184 12.27 -7.82 -13.10
CA LEU A 184 11.70 -7.16 -14.29
C LEU A 184 11.36 -8.13 -15.42
N LYS A 185 12.23 -9.11 -15.69
CA LYS A 185 12.03 -10.12 -16.74
C LYS A 185 10.77 -10.94 -16.54
N HIS A 186 10.39 -11.17 -15.28
CA HIS A 186 9.16 -11.91 -14.95
C HIS A 186 7.89 -11.19 -15.42
N PHE A 187 7.95 -9.86 -15.57
CA PHE A 187 6.82 -9.01 -15.94
C PHE A 187 6.82 -8.59 -17.41
N GLU A 188 7.81 -9.02 -18.20
CA GLU A 188 7.85 -8.70 -19.63
C GLU A 188 6.58 -9.22 -20.34
N GLY A 189 5.88 -8.31 -21.04
CA GLY A 189 4.63 -8.62 -21.72
C GLY A 189 3.41 -8.77 -20.81
N GLN A 190 3.56 -8.66 -19.48
CA GLN A 190 2.45 -8.72 -18.53
C GLN A 190 2.01 -7.32 -18.12
N SER A 191 0.73 -7.05 -18.24
CA SER A 191 0.11 -5.85 -17.68
C SER A 191 -1.34 -6.16 -17.28
N GLY A 192 -1.82 -5.50 -16.23
CA GLY A 192 -3.17 -5.75 -15.75
C GLY A 192 -3.58 -4.80 -14.66
N VAL A 193 -4.63 -5.15 -13.93
CA VAL A 193 -5.17 -4.40 -12.79
C VAL A 193 -5.11 -5.22 -11.50
N SER A 194 -4.45 -6.37 -11.52
CA SER A 194 -4.26 -7.20 -10.32
C SER A 194 -3.08 -6.72 -9.49
N HIS A 195 -3.01 -7.15 -8.24
CA HIS A 195 -1.89 -6.82 -7.37
C HIS A 195 -0.60 -7.59 -7.69
N ARG A 196 -0.64 -8.60 -8.55
CA ARG A 196 0.50 -9.46 -8.90
C ARG A 196 1.29 -8.95 -10.11
N VAL A 197 0.67 -8.16 -10.98
CA VAL A 197 1.29 -7.66 -12.21
C VAL A 197 1.36 -6.13 -12.18
N PRO A 198 2.34 -5.54 -12.90
CA PRO A 198 2.40 -4.10 -13.07
C PRO A 198 1.13 -3.56 -13.73
N TRP A 199 0.61 -2.45 -13.23
CA TRP A 199 -0.52 -1.79 -13.86
C TRP A 199 -0.08 -1.07 -15.13
N SER A 200 -0.93 -1.10 -16.16
CA SER A 200 -0.72 -0.33 -17.38
C SER A 200 -0.64 1.16 -17.04
N GLN A 201 0.32 1.86 -17.64
CA GLN A 201 0.51 3.29 -17.35
C GLN A 201 -0.51 4.20 -18.03
N GLY A 202 -1.18 3.74 -19.11
CA GLY A 202 -2.11 4.57 -19.86
C GLY A 202 -1.52 5.92 -20.24
N ALA A 203 -2.28 7.00 -20.05
CA ALA A 203 -1.83 8.39 -20.30
C ALA A 203 -0.66 8.83 -19.42
N LEU A 204 -0.42 8.19 -18.27
CA LEU A 204 0.71 8.50 -17.39
C LEU A 204 2.06 8.19 -18.03
N LYS A 205 2.11 7.31 -19.05
CA LYS A 205 3.33 7.06 -19.84
C LYS A 205 3.81 8.33 -20.56
N VAL A 206 2.88 9.16 -21.04
CA VAL A 206 3.20 10.44 -21.68
C VAL A 206 3.65 11.44 -20.61
N ALA A 207 2.94 11.53 -19.50
CA ALA A 207 3.33 12.39 -18.39
C ALA A 207 4.75 12.11 -17.89
N LYS A 208 5.16 10.84 -17.83
CA LYS A 208 6.51 10.40 -17.42
C LYS A 208 7.66 11.09 -18.18
N LEU A 209 7.44 11.54 -19.40
CA LEU A 209 8.47 12.22 -20.22
C LEU A 209 8.86 13.58 -19.66
N PHE A 210 8.01 14.21 -18.86
CA PHE A 210 8.19 15.56 -18.32
C PHE A 210 8.81 15.59 -16.91
N PHE A 211 9.13 14.44 -16.32
CA PHE A 211 9.70 14.27 -14.98
C PHE A 211 11.08 13.59 -15.04
#